data_ffee2d51574945a08720213c35978667
#
_entry.id   ffee2d51574945a08720213c35978667
#
_cell.length_a   1.000
_cell.length_b   1.000
_cell.length_c   1.000
_cell.angle_alpha   90.00
_cell.angle_beta   90.00
_cell.angle_gamma   90.00
#
_symmetry.space_group_name_H-M   'P 1'
#
loop_
_entity.id
_entity.type
_entity.pdbx_description
1 polymer ?
#
loop_
_entity_poly.entity_id
_entity_poly.type
_entity_poly.pdbx_seq_one_letter_code
_entity_poly.pdbx_strand_id
1 'polypeptide(L)'
;MFIVDSYSLAVIFCVVTMLCWGSWGNTQKLAGKTWRYELFYWDYVIGILAFSLLLGFTLGSTGDAGRGFAEDLKQISMENYASAFAGGVIFNLSNILLSASVSMAGLTVAFPLGVGIALVLGVFVNYFGEPKGDAVILFSGVALVVLAIIFNAIAAGKMNQKGSSTNKKGIIIAIIAGVLMSFFYRFVAAAMDLNNFESPTPTMATPYSAFFIFAIGIFISNFIINTIVMKKPFVGTPVSYKEYFQGKFSTHMVGVLGGAIWGLGTALSYIAAGKAGAAISYALGQGAPMIAALWGIFIWKEFKGSSRTVNILLACMFVLFISGLGAIIISGAN
;
A
#
# COMPACT_ATOMS: atom_id res chain seq x y z
N MET A 1 -4.05 19.93 -14.60
CA MET A 1 -3.24 19.00 -13.80
C MET A 1 -2.34 18.14 -14.69
N PHE A 2 -1.28 17.55 -14.15
CA PHE A 2 -0.50 16.54 -14.85
C PHE A 2 -1.30 15.24 -14.99
N ILE A 3 -1.28 14.62 -16.16
CA ILE A 3 -1.89 13.31 -16.45
C ILE A 3 -0.89 12.41 -17.18
N VAL A 4 -1.10 11.11 -17.09
CA VAL A 4 -0.36 10.12 -17.87
C VAL A 4 -1.06 9.91 -19.20
N ASP A 5 -0.33 10.06 -20.31
CA ASP A 5 -0.82 9.99 -21.68
C ASP A 5 -0.70 8.61 -22.32
N SER A 6 0.19 7.75 -21.81
CA SER A 6 0.49 6.45 -22.40
C SER A 6 0.46 5.30 -21.38
N TYR A 7 0.13 4.10 -21.85
CA TYR A 7 0.18 2.88 -21.04
C TYR A 7 1.59 2.60 -20.49
N SER A 8 2.61 2.82 -21.32
CA SER A 8 4.00 2.59 -20.90
C SER A 8 4.41 3.49 -19.73
N LEU A 9 4.01 4.78 -19.74
CA LEU A 9 4.27 5.69 -18.64
C LEU A 9 3.47 5.29 -17.39
N ALA A 10 2.23 4.82 -17.55
CA ALA A 10 1.44 4.29 -16.45
C ALA A 10 2.12 3.07 -15.79
N VAL A 11 2.68 2.15 -16.58
CA VAL A 11 3.46 1.01 -16.07
C VAL A 11 4.68 1.48 -15.28
N ILE A 12 5.43 2.48 -15.79
CA ILE A 12 6.56 3.05 -15.06
C ILE A 12 6.11 3.61 -13.70
N PHE A 13 4.98 4.33 -13.64
CA PHE A 13 4.42 4.85 -12.40
C PHE A 13 4.03 3.72 -11.44
N CYS A 14 3.45 2.63 -11.95
CA CYS A 14 3.15 1.43 -11.14
C CYS A 14 4.43 0.76 -10.60
N VAL A 15 5.52 0.73 -11.39
CA VAL A 15 6.82 0.22 -10.91
C VAL A 15 7.38 1.12 -9.80
N VAL A 16 7.29 2.45 -9.94
CA VAL A 16 7.69 3.37 -8.87
C VAL A 16 6.78 3.20 -7.63
N THR A 17 5.48 2.96 -7.81
CA THR A 17 4.56 2.59 -6.73
C THR A 17 5.06 1.37 -5.97
N MET A 18 5.41 0.30 -6.69
CA MET A 18 5.95 -0.93 -6.12
C MET A 18 7.24 -0.67 -5.32
N LEU A 19 8.16 0.15 -5.85
CA LEU A 19 9.38 0.56 -5.16
C LEU A 19 9.05 1.32 -3.86
N CYS A 20 8.13 2.27 -3.90
CA CYS A 20 7.72 3.05 -2.74
C CYS A 20 7.04 2.18 -1.67
N TRP A 21 6.06 1.36 -2.08
CA TRP A 21 5.32 0.50 -1.15
C TRP A 21 6.21 -0.60 -0.53
N GLY A 22 7.23 -1.06 -1.25
CA GLY A 22 8.19 -2.02 -0.72
C GLY A 22 9.32 -1.40 0.14
N SER A 23 9.47 -0.09 0.10
CA SER A 23 10.59 0.61 0.77
C SER A 23 10.20 1.38 2.02
N TRP A 24 8.98 1.91 2.14
CA TRP A 24 8.59 2.78 3.27
C TRP A 24 8.80 2.12 4.65
N GLY A 25 8.57 0.80 4.75
CA GLY A 25 8.75 0.06 6.01
C GLY A 25 10.18 0.11 6.58
N ASN A 26 11.18 0.46 5.76
CA ASN A 26 12.55 0.65 6.24
C ASN A 26 12.70 1.89 7.12
N THR A 27 11.85 2.91 6.93
CA THR A 27 11.87 4.11 7.79
C THR A 27 11.47 3.78 9.22
N GLN A 28 10.55 2.83 9.42
CA GLN A 28 10.23 2.33 10.77
C GLN A 28 11.44 1.65 11.43
N LYS A 29 12.24 0.88 10.67
CA LYS A 29 13.51 0.31 11.20
C LYS A 29 14.52 1.42 11.56
N LEU A 30 14.58 2.49 10.77
CA LEU A 30 15.47 3.64 11.01
C LEU A 30 15.02 4.50 12.20
N ALA A 31 13.72 4.58 12.48
CA ALA A 31 13.21 5.30 13.64
C ALA A 31 13.67 4.68 14.99
N GLY A 32 14.16 3.45 14.94
CA GLY A 32 14.78 2.78 16.06
C GLY A 32 13.83 1.89 16.87
N LYS A 33 14.42 0.97 17.63
CA LYS A 33 13.67 -0.03 18.40
C LYS A 33 12.86 0.56 19.55
N THR A 34 13.17 1.77 19.99
CA THR A 34 12.49 2.48 21.09
C THR A 34 11.25 3.24 20.63
N TRP A 35 11.15 3.56 19.33
CA TRP A 35 10.01 4.26 18.76
C TRP A 35 8.97 3.23 18.32
N ARG A 36 7.99 3.02 19.15
CA ARG A 36 6.96 2.00 18.92
C ARG A 36 6.13 2.31 17.70
N TYR A 37 5.58 1.26 17.08
CA TYR A 37 4.78 1.37 15.86
C TYR A 37 3.62 2.36 16.00
N GLU A 38 2.91 2.33 17.14
CA GLU A 38 1.76 3.19 17.40
C GLU A 38 2.13 4.68 17.41
N LEU A 39 3.36 5.01 17.85
CA LEU A 39 3.87 6.39 17.83
C LEU A 39 4.36 6.75 16.41
N PHE A 40 5.14 5.89 15.79
CA PHE A 40 5.61 6.05 14.41
C PHE A 40 4.45 6.26 13.43
N TYR A 41 3.34 5.58 13.66
CA TYR A 41 2.19 5.61 12.76
C TYR A 41 1.51 6.98 12.70
N TRP A 42 1.60 7.80 13.75
CA TRP A 42 1.17 9.20 13.70
C TRP A 42 1.97 10.01 12.70
N ASP A 43 3.29 9.90 12.76
CA ASP A 43 4.19 10.61 11.85
C ASP A 43 3.99 10.15 10.41
N TYR A 44 3.81 8.84 10.22
CA TYR A 44 3.52 8.24 8.93
C TYR A 44 2.22 8.79 8.31
N VAL A 45 1.16 8.89 9.07
CA VAL A 45 -0.13 9.43 8.61
C VAL A 45 -0.04 10.93 8.30
N ILE A 46 0.68 11.69 9.12
CA ILE A 46 0.98 13.11 8.86
C ILE A 46 1.77 13.25 7.55
N GLY A 47 2.75 12.37 7.33
CA GLY A 47 3.53 12.35 6.09
C GLY A 47 2.67 12.11 4.84
N ILE A 48 1.72 11.17 4.91
CA ILE A 48 0.76 10.91 3.81
C ILE A 48 -0.08 12.16 3.52
N LEU A 49 -0.65 12.77 4.55
CA LEU A 49 -1.51 13.95 4.40
C LEU A 49 -0.73 15.14 3.85
N ALA A 50 0.43 15.45 4.42
CA ALA A 50 1.28 16.54 3.95
C ALA A 50 1.71 16.34 2.49
N PHE A 51 2.06 15.12 2.12
CA PHE A 51 2.47 14.80 0.76
C PHE A 51 1.29 14.87 -0.23
N SER A 52 0.08 14.47 0.18
CA SER A 52 -1.11 14.61 -0.66
C SER A 52 -1.44 16.07 -0.96
N LEU A 53 -1.27 16.97 0.01
CA LEU A 53 -1.41 18.42 -0.20
C LEU A 53 -0.31 18.96 -1.14
N LEU A 54 0.94 18.57 -0.93
CA LEU A 54 2.05 18.95 -1.79
C LEU A 54 1.75 18.58 -3.26
N LEU A 55 1.35 17.35 -3.52
CA LEU A 55 1.01 16.89 -4.87
C LEU A 55 -0.22 17.60 -5.42
N GLY A 56 -1.24 17.83 -4.61
CA GLY A 56 -2.44 18.57 -5.03
C GLY A 56 -2.11 19.97 -5.54
N PHE A 57 -1.32 20.72 -4.78
CA PHE A 57 -0.93 22.10 -5.15
C PHE A 57 0.21 22.17 -6.18
N THR A 58 0.89 21.07 -6.48
CA THR A 58 1.92 21.02 -7.54
C THR A 58 1.39 20.34 -8.80
N LEU A 59 1.61 19.05 -8.97
CA LEU A 59 1.19 18.28 -10.15
C LEU A 59 -0.33 18.31 -10.39
N GLY A 60 -1.12 18.37 -9.33
CA GLY A 60 -2.58 18.47 -9.40
C GLY A 60 -3.11 19.85 -9.81
N SER A 61 -2.24 20.87 -9.84
CA SER A 61 -2.60 22.26 -10.18
C SER A 61 -1.81 22.84 -11.35
N THR A 62 -0.88 22.06 -11.93
CA THR A 62 -0.04 22.46 -13.06
C THR A 62 -0.37 21.65 -14.31
N GLY A 63 -0.34 22.27 -15.49
CA GLY A 63 -0.70 21.66 -16.77
C GLY A 63 -2.11 22.01 -17.23
N ASP A 64 -2.39 21.77 -18.51
CA ASP A 64 -3.60 22.23 -19.20
C ASP A 64 -4.72 21.18 -19.22
N ALA A 65 -4.46 19.96 -18.73
CA ALA A 65 -5.44 18.87 -18.73
C ALA A 65 -6.18 18.77 -17.39
N GLY A 66 -7.43 18.31 -17.46
CA GLY A 66 -8.28 18.07 -16.30
C GLY A 66 -8.63 19.32 -15.50
N ARG A 67 -9.09 19.12 -14.26
CA ARG A 67 -9.40 20.21 -13.32
C ARG A 67 -8.23 20.40 -12.34
N GLY A 68 -7.92 21.66 -12.00
CA GLY A 68 -6.97 21.98 -10.95
C GLY A 68 -7.45 21.53 -9.57
N PHE A 69 -6.54 21.17 -8.69
CA PHE A 69 -6.84 20.56 -7.39
C PHE A 69 -7.87 21.34 -6.55
N ALA A 70 -7.69 22.66 -6.39
CA ALA A 70 -8.59 23.48 -5.58
C ALA A 70 -10.00 23.67 -6.24
N GLU A 71 -10.05 23.70 -7.57
CA GLU A 71 -11.29 23.75 -8.33
C GLU A 71 -12.03 22.41 -8.24
N ASP A 72 -11.29 21.31 -8.41
CA ASP A 72 -11.83 19.97 -8.34
C ASP A 72 -12.49 19.69 -6.99
N LEU A 73 -11.84 20.03 -5.89
CA LEU A 73 -12.39 19.84 -4.54
C LEU A 73 -13.77 20.51 -4.33
N LYS A 74 -14.08 21.59 -5.04
CA LYS A 74 -15.34 22.32 -4.85
C LYS A 74 -16.53 21.65 -5.53
N GLN A 75 -16.29 20.83 -6.54
CA GLN A 75 -17.32 20.27 -7.39
C GLN A 75 -17.61 18.78 -7.14
N ILE A 76 -16.77 18.08 -6.41
CA ILE A 76 -16.93 16.65 -6.08
C ILE A 76 -18.24 16.45 -5.32
N SER A 77 -19.05 15.46 -5.71
CA SER A 77 -20.27 15.11 -4.99
C SER A 77 -19.97 14.53 -3.61
N MET A 78 -20.93 14.66 -2.69
CA MET A 78 -20.80 14.09 -1.34
C MET A 78 -20.62 12.56 -1.37
N GLU A 79 -21.20 11.88 -2.36
CA GLU A 79 -21.06 10.43 -2.55
C GLU A 79 -19.61 10.08 -2.88
N ASN A 80 -18.98 10.80 -3.82
CA ASN A 80 -17.59 10.57 -4.19
C ASN A 80 -16.61 10.98 -3.07
N TYR A 81 -16.92 12.06 -2.33
CA TYR A 81 -16.21 12.38 -1.10
C TYR A 81 -16.26 11.24 -0.09
N ALA A 82 -17.47 10.74 0.18
CA ALA A 82 -17.66 9.66 1.15
C ALA A 82 -16.97 8.37 0.70
N SER A 83 -16.97 8.05 -0.59
CA SER A 83 -16.29 6.90 -1.15
C SER A 83 -14.76 6.99 -0.93
N ALA A 84 -14.13 8.06 -1.38
CA ALA A 84 -12.68 8.24 -1.22
C ALA A 84 -12.27 8.29 0.27
N PHE A 85 -13.05 8.98 1.12
CA PHE A 85 -12.85 9.04 2.56
C PHE A 85 -12.97 7.66 3.21
N ALA A 86 -14.00 6.89 2.87
CA ALA A 86 -14.20 5.53 3.37
C ALA A 86 -13.03 4.62 2.97
N GLY A 87 -12.50 4.76 1.74
CA GLY A 87 -11.26 4.09 1.33
C GLY A 87 -10.13 4.36 2.31
N GLY A 88 -9.95 5.61 2.75
CA GLY A 88 -8.95 6.00 3.74
C GLY A 88 -9.16 5.36 5.11
N VAL A 89 -10.40 5.33 5.61
CA VAL A 89 -10.75 4.68 6.87
C VAL A 89 -10.47 3.18 6.83
N ILE A 90 -10.88 2.52 5.74
CA ILE A 90 -10.67 1.07 5.52
C ILE A 90 -9.17 0.77 5.45
N PHE A 91 -8.41 1.56 4.72
CA PHE A 91 -6.95 1.41 4.65
C PHE A 91 -6.31 1.55 6.03
N ASN A 92 -6.65 2.60 6.79
CA ASN A 92 -6.10 2.84 8.12
C ASN A 92 -6.35 1.65 9.06
N LEU A 93 -7.58 1.17 9.11
CA LEU A 93 -7.95 0.02 9.94
C LEU A 93 -7.19 -1.24 9.50
N SER A 94 -7.18 -1.55 8.20
CA SER A 94 -6.52 -2.74 7.68
C SER A 94 -5.01 -2.73 7.91
N ASN A 95 -4.36 -1.57 7.74
CA ASN A 95 -2.91 -1.44 7.91
C ASN A 95 -2.49 -1.60 9.38
N ILE A 96 -3.26 -1.03 10.31
CA ILE A 96 -3.04 -1.23 11.76
C ILE A 96 -3.26 -2.69 12.15
N LEU A 97 -4.32 -3.33 11.66
CA LEU A 97 -4.58 -4.75 11.93
C LEU A 97 -3.48 -5.65 11.33
N LEU A 98 -2.97 -5.34 10.14
CA LEU A 98 -1.87 -6.10 9.55
C LEU A 98 -0.61 -6.01 10.40
N SER A 99 -0.25 -4.82 10.87
CA SER A 99 0.86 -4.62 11.79
C SER A 99 0.70 -5.37 13.11
N ALA A 100 -0.52 -5.35 13.67
CA ALA A 100 -0.85 -6.12 14.87
C ALA A 100 -0.70 -7.63 14.63
N SER A 101 -1.19 -8.13 13.49
CA SER A 101 -1.08 -9.54 13.13
C SER A 101 0.37 -10.01 13.00
N VAL A 102 1.22 -9.17 12.39
CA VAL A 102 2.67 -9.42 12.29
C VAL A 102 3.32 -9.49 13.66
N SER A 103 2.95 -8.60 14.58
CA SER A 103 3.47 -8.60 15.95
C SER A 103 3.06 -9.85 16.74
N MET A 104 1.91 -10.45 16.42
CA MET A 104 1.35 -11.62 17.13
C MET A 104 1.73 -12.97 16.53
N ALA A 105 1.67 -13.11 15.21
CA ALA A 105 1.89 -14.36 14.48
C ALA A 105 3.22 -14.41 13.72
N GLY A 106 3.98 -13.31 13.76
CA GLY A 106 5.25 -13.15 13.06
C GLY A 106 5.11 -12.73 11.61
N LEU A 107 6.15 -12.05 11.12
CA LEU A 107 6.20 -11.51 9.76
C LEU A 107 6.08 -12.59 8.68
N THR A 108 6.65 -13.78 8.94
CA THR A 108 6.71 -14.89 7.97
C THR A 108 5.37 -15.56 7.70
N VAL A 109 4.40 -15.40 8.58
CA VAL A 109 3.07 -16.00 8.45
C VAL A 109 2.01 -14.93 8.18
N ALA A 110 1.94 -13.93 9.06
CA ALA A 110 0.86 -12.94 9.02
C ALA A 110 0.96 -12.02 7.79
N PHE A 111 2.17 -11.56 7.42
CA PHE A 111 2.33 -10.61 6.33
C PHE A 111 2.00 -11.24 4.96
N PRO A 112 2.54 -12.42 4.58
CA PRO A 112 2.19 -13.05 3.31
C PRO A 112 0.71 -13.42 3.23
N LEU A 113 0.12 -13.85 4.34
CA LEU A 113 -1.31 -14.18 4.38
C LEU A 113 -2.17 -12.94 4.15
N GLY A 114 -1.92 -11.85 4.87
CA GLY A 114 -2.67 -10.61 4.73
C GLY A 114 -2.49 -9.97 3.35
N VAL A 115 -1.24 -9.84 2.88
CA VAL A 115 -0.92 -9.24 1.58
C VAL A 115 -1.40 -10.12 0.43
N GLY A 116 -1.25 -11.46 0.53
CA GLY A 116 -1.74 -12.38 -0.49
C GLY A 116 -3.26 -12.32 -0.65
N ILE A 117 -4.01 -12.28 0.44
CA ILE A 117 -5.47 -12.10 0.40
C ILE A 117 -5.82 -10.73 -0.20
N ALA A 118 -5.13 -9.66 0.24
CA ALA A 118 -5.34 -8.31 -0.27
C ALA A 118 -5.09 -8.24 -1.79
N LEU A 119 -4.03 -8.88 -2.29
CA LEU A 119 -3.74 -8.95 -3.72
C LEU A 119 -4.87 -9.64 -4.48
N VAL A 120 -5.19 -10.88 -4.13
CA VAL A 120 -6.17 -11.66 -4.89
C VAL A 120 -7.53 -10.98 -4.88
N LEU A 121 -8.10 -10.74 -3.70
CA LEU A 121 -9.42 -10.11 -3.58
C LEU A 121 -9.43 -8.69 -4.13
N GLY A 122 -8.36 -7.91 -3.91
CA GLY A 122 -8.26 -6.54 -4.40
C GLY A 122 -8.23 -6.47 -5.92
N VAL A 123 -7.51 -7.36 -6.61
CA VAL A 123 -7.55 -7.43 -8.08
C VAL A 123 -8.94 -7.82 -8.56
N PHE A 124 -9.59 -8.82 -7.95
CA PHE A 124 -10.97 -9.18 -8.27
C PHE A 124 -11.92 -8.01 -8.12
N VAL A 125 -11.93 -7.36 -6.95
CA VAL A 125 -12.84 -6.25 -6.65
C VAL A 125 -12.63 -5.06 -7.60
N ASN A 126 -11.38 -4.72 -7.93
CA ASN A 126 -11.07 -3.63 -8.85
C ASN A 126 -11.39 -4.00 -10.30
N TYR A 127 -11.10 -5.24 -10.73
CA TYR A 127 -11.40 -5.70 -12.08
C TYR A 127 -12.90 -5.75 -12.35
N PHE A 128 -13.69 -6.35 -11.44
CA PHE A 128 -15.15 -6.40 -11.61
C PHE A 128 -15.81 -5.03 -11.43
N GLY A 129 -15.18 -4.11 -10.72
CA GLY A 129 -15.67 -2.73 -10.63
C GLY A 129 -15.47 -1.94 -11.91
N GLU A 130 -14.37 -2.18 -12.62
CA GLU A 130 -14.03 -1.54 -13.90
C GLU A 130 -13.11 -2.47 -14.69
N PRO A 131 -13.67 -3.36 -15.54
CA PRO A 131 -12.88 -4.30 -16.32
C PRO A 131 -11.97 -3.59 -17.31
N LYS A 132 -10.65 -3.88 -17.24
CA LYS A 132 -9.67 -3.38 -18.20
C LYS A 132 -8.53 -4.40 -18.37
N GLY A 133 -8.14 -4.65 -19.62
CA GLY A 133 -7.15 -5.64 -19.99
C GLY A 133 -7.69 -7.06 -20.07
N ASP A 134 -6.82 -8.00 -20.50
CA ASP A 134 -7.17 -9.43 -20.63
C ASP A 134 -7.23 -10.10 -19.25
N ALA A 135 -8.43 -10.59 -18.88
CA ALA A 135 -8.69 -11.21 -17.59
C ALA A 135 -7.84 -12.48 -17.36
N VAL A 136 -7.67 -13.33 -18.39
CA VAL A 136 -6.96 -14.61 -18.24
C VAL A 136 -5.48 -14.35 -17.95
N ILE A 137 -4.88 -13.41 -18.68
CA ILE A 137 -3.48 -13.04 -18.50
C ILE A 137 -3.29 -12.33 -17.14
N LEU A 138 -4.19 -11.40 -16.77
CA LEU A 138 -4.16 -10.70 -15.49
C LEU A 138 -4.19 -11.66 -14.31
N PHE A 139 -5.20 -12.55 -14.25
CA PHE A 139 -5.35 -13.47 -13.13
C PHE A 139 -4.28 -14.56 -13.11
N SER A 140 -3.74 -14.96 -14.26
CA SER A 140 -2.57 -15.84 -14.33
C SER A 140 -1.33 -15.16 -13.72
N GLY A 141 -1.13 -13.88 -14.03
CA GLY A 141 -0.06 -13.08 -13.42
C GLY A 141 -0.22 -12.95 -11.91
N VAL A 142 -1.44 -12.67 -11.43
CA VAL A 142 -1.76 -12.62 -9.99
C VAL A 142 -1.45 -13.96 -9.30
N ALA A 143 -1.80 -15.09 -9.92
CA ALA A 143 -1.50 -16.41 -9.36
C ALA A 143 0.02 -16.64 -9.21
N LEU A 144 0.83 -16.23 -10.19
CA LEU A 144 2.29 -16.30 -10.09
C LEU A 144 2.85 -15.42 -8.97
N VAL A 145 2.32 -14.20 -8.80
CA VAL A 145 2.72 -13.32 -7.68
C VAL A 145 2.34 -13.92 -6.33
N VAL A 146 1.17 -14.55 -6.20
CA VAL A 146 0.77 -15.25 -4.97
C VAL A 146 1.74 -16.39 -4.66
N LEU A 147 2.10 -17.21 -5.67
CA LEU A 147 3.10 -18.26 -5.50
C LEU A 147 4.45 -17.68 -5.05
N ALA A 148 4.88 -16.56 -5.63
CA ALA A 148 6.11 -15.88 -5.20
C ALA A 148 6.05 -15.43 -3.72
N ILE A 149 4.93 -14.87 -3.27
CA ILE A 149 4.70 -14.49 -1.86
C ILE A 149 4.80 -15.71 -0.95
N ILE A 150 4.24 -16.85 -1.35
CA ILE A 150 4.33 -18.11 -0.59
C ILE A 150 5.78 -18.60 -0.50
N PHE A 151 6.53 -18.57 -1.61
CA PHE A 151 7.96 -18.94 -1.60
C PHE A 151 8.79 -18.03 -0.68
N ASN A 152 8.51 -16.72 -0.69
CA ASN A 152 9.13 -15.77 0.22
C ASN A 152 8.85 -16.11 1.69
N ALA A 153 7.60 -16.41 2.02
CA ALA A 153 7.19 -16.81 3.36
C ALA A 153 7.91 -18.07 3.84
N ILE A 154 8.00 -19.10 2.98
CA ILE A 154 8.70 -20.36 3.29
C ILE A 154 10.20 -20.10 3.49
N ALA A 155 10.83 -19.27 2.65
CA ALA A 155 12.24 -18.93 2.78
C ALA A 155 12.52 -18.20 4.11
N ALA A 156 11.73 -17.19 4.44
CA ALA A 156 11.83 -16.43 5.69
C ALA A 156 11.54 -17.30 6.92
N GLY A 157 10.55 -18.21 6.83
CA GLY A 157 10.22 -19.18 7.88
C GLY A 157 11.38 -20.13 8.20
N LYS A 158 12.13 -20.57 7.17
CA LYS A 158 13.33 -21.42 7.35
C LYS A 158 14.50 -20.66 8.00
N MET A 159 14.60 -19.35 7.85
CA MET A 159 15.61 -18.53 8.55
C MET A 159 15.27 -18.33 10.03
N ASN A 160 13.97 -18.23 10.36
CA ASN A 160 13.49 -17.94 11.71
C ASN A 160 13.15 -19.19 12.53
N GLN A 161 13.81 -20.33 12.34
CA GLN A 161 13.52 -21.66 12.95
C GLN A 161 13.55 -21.72 14.49
N LYS A 162 13.52 -20.63 15.23
CA LYS A 162 13.34 -20.62 16.68
C LYS A 162 11.88 -20.44 17.06
N GLY A 163 11.16 -21.55 17.13
CA GLY A 163 10.07 -21.84 18.06
C GLY A 163 9.07 -20.75 18.43
N SER A 164 8.45 -20.04 17.50
CA SER A 164 7.25 -19.28 17.85
C SER A 164 6.03 -20.14 17.54
N SER A 165 5.31 -20.53 18.57
CA SER A 165 3.96 -21.10 18.41
C SER A 165 3.11 -20.11 17.63
N THR A 166 2.58 -20.53 16.49
CA THR A 166 1.78 -19.67 15.62
C THR A 166 0.53 -19.21 16.37
N ASN A 167 0.43 -17.92 16.66
CA ASN A 167 -0.71 -17.37 17.40
C ASN A 167 -1.94 -17.32 16.49
N LYS A 168 -2.91 -18.22 16.75
CA LYS A 168 -4.17 -18.31 15.98
C LYS A 168 -4.91 -16.98 15.87
N LYS A 169 -4.92 -16.17 16.93
CA LYS A 169 -5.54 -14.84 16.93
C LYS A 169 -4.85 -13.91 15.93
N GLY A 170 -3.51 -13.95 15.85
CA GLY A 170 -2.75 -13.18 14.85
C GLY A 170 -3.07 -13.59 13.41
N ILE A 171 -3.28 -14.89 13.14
CA ILE A 171 -3.70 -15.38 11.82
C ILE A 171 -5.09 -14.82 11.44
N ILE A 172 -6.05 -14.90 12.35
CA ILE A 172 -7.41 -14.38 12.10
C ILE A 172 -7.37 -12.89 11.81
N ILE A 173 -6.58 -12.12 12.56
CA ILE A 173 -6.39 -10.69 12.34
C ILE A 173 -5.74 -10.43 10.98
N ALA A 174 -4.76 -11.25 10.54
CA ALA A 174 -4.16 -11.13 9.21
C ALA A 174 -5.18 -11.33 8.09
N ILE A 175 -6.06 -12.32 8.23
CA ILE A 175 -7.14 -12.58 7.26
C ILE A 175 -8.09 -11.37 7.20
N ILE A 176 -8.55 -10.88 8.34
CA ILE A 176 -9.43 -9.70 8.40
C ILE A 176 -8.73 -8.47 7.77
N ALA A 177 -7.48 -8.24 8.12
CA ALA A 177 -6.69 -7.15 7.55
C ALA A 177 -6.57 -7.25 6.03
N GLY A 178 -6.28 -8.45 5.50
CA GLY A 178 -6.18 -8.69 4.05
C GLY A 178 -7.50 -8.46 3.32
N VAL A 179 -8.61 -8.94 3.89
CA VAL A 179 -9.96 -8.71 3.33
C VAL A 179 -10.28 -7.22 3.31
N LEU A 180 -10.09 -6.50 4.40
CA LEU A 180 -10.34 -5.05 4.45
C LEU A 180 -9.45 -4.31 3.45
N MET A 181 -8.15 -4.65 3.40
CA MET A 181 -7.19 -4.02 2.52
C MET A 181 -7.52 -4.21 1.03
N SER A 182 -8.24 -5.26 0.67
CA SER A 182 -8.66 -5.49 -0.71
C SER A 182 -9.66 -4.47 -1.24
N PHE A 183 -10.38 -3.78 -0.37
CA PHE A 183 -11.45 -2.85 -0.76
C PHE A 183 -11.01 -1.39 -0.87
N PHE A 184 -10.00 -0.93 -0.11
CA PHE A 184 -9.70 0.50 -0.02
C PHE A 184 -9.48 1.14 -1.39
N TYR A 185 -8.74 0.45 -2.27
CA TYR A 185 -8.41 0.98 -3.59
C TYR A 185 -9.66 1.16 -4.46
N ARG A 186 -10.60 0.21 -4.41
CA ARG A 186 -11.87 0.28 -5.15
C ARG A 186 -12.73 1.47 -4.71
N PHE A 187 -12.77 1.77 -3.40
CA PHE A 187 -13.51 2.91 -2.88
C PHE A 187 -12.95 4.24 -3.42
N VAL A 188 -11.62 4.37 -3.49
CA VAL A 188 -10.99 5.57 -4.04
C VAL A 188 -11.16 5.61 -5.57
N ALA A 189 -10.95 4.49 -6.26
CA ALA A 189 -11.11 4.38 -7.71
C ALA A 189 -12.54 4.73 -8.16
N ALA A 190 -13.55 4.31 -7.39
CA ALA A 190 -14.95 4.60 -7.69
C ALA A 190 -15.29 6.10 -7.61
N ALA A 191 -14.52 6.89 -6.87
CA ALA A 191 -14.69 8.34 -6.80
C ALA A 191 -14.06 9.08 -7.99
N MET A 192 -13.24 8.41 -8.82
CA MET A 192 -12.51 8.99 -9.95
C MET A 192 -13.14 8.61 -11.30
N ASP A 193 -13.08 9.52 -12.25
CA ASP A 193 -13.39 9.22 -13.67
C ASP A 193 -12.16 8.59 -14.35
N LEU A 194 -11.94 7.29 -14.12
CA LEU A 194 -10.76 6.58 -14.59
C LEU A 194 -10.64 6.53 -16.12
N ASN A 195 -11.75 6.75 -16.84
CA ASN A 195 -11.75 6.71 -18.30
C ASN A 195 -11.41 8.06 -18.94
N ASN A 196 -11.53 9.15 -18.18
CA ASN A 196 -11.35 10.48 -18.76
C ASN A 196 -10.73 11.49 -17.77
N PHE A 197 -9.45 11.36 -17.48
CA PHE A 197 -8.74 12.35 -16.65
C PHE A 197 -8.49 13.68 -17.37
N GLU A 198 -8.57 13.71 -18.71
CA GLU A 198 -8.37 14.94 -19.49
C GLU A 198 -9.54 15.90 -19.29
N SER A 199 -10.77 15.37 -19.27
CA SER A 199 -11.99 16.15 -19.07
C SER A 199 -12.95 15.40 -18.15
N PRO A 200 -12.60 15.28 -16.84
CA PRO A 200 -13.33 14.40 -15.93
C PRO A 200 -14.80 14.87 -15.78
N THR A 201 -15.69 13.88 -15.71
CA THR A 201 -17.13 14.10 -15.50
C THR A 201 -17.36 15.01 -14.27
N PRO A 202 -18.25 15.99 -14.35
CA PRO A 202 -18.64 16.77 -13.18
C PRO A 202 -19.04 15.87 -12.02
N THR A 203 -18.74 16.30 -10.80
CA THR A 203 -18.95 15.57 -9.54
C THR A 203 -17.94 14.45 -9.21
N MET A 204 -17.21 13.93 -10.17
CA MET A 204 -16.14 12.95 -9.94
C MET A 204 -14.81 13.63 -9.63
N ALA A 205 -13.98 12.95 -8.85
CA ALA A 205 -12.67 13.45 -8.40
C ALA A 205 -11.56 13.19 -9.42
N THR A 206 -10.58 14.08 -9.46
CA THR A 206 -9.28 13.79 -10.07
C THR A 206 -8.43 12.89 -9.15
N PRO A 207 -7.38 12.23 -9.64
CA PRO A 207 -6.52 11.39 -8.79
C PRO A 207 -5.89 12.15 -7.62
N TYR A 208 -5.63 13.44 -7.77
CA TYR A 208 -5.05 14.28 -6.72
C TYR A 208 -6.04 14.58 -5.59
N SER A 209 -7.26 14.96 -5.95
CA SER A 209 -8.32 15.21 -4.98
C SER A 209 -8.78 13.94 -4.29
N ALA A 210 -8.91 12.84 -5.04
CA ALA A 210 -9.24 11.53 -4.48
C ALA A 210 -8.17 11.07 -3.47
N PHE A 211 -6.88 11.23 -3.79
CA PHE A 211 -5.78 10.90 -2.88
C PHE A 211 -5.78 11.79 -1.62
N PHE A 212 -6.06 13.08 -1.75
CA PHE A 212 -6.16 13.97 -0.60
C PHE A 212 -7.34 13.61 0.31
N ILE A 213 -8.53 13.36 -0.24
CA ILE A 213 -9.70 12.95 0.54
C ILE A 213 -9.46 11.61 1.23
N PHE A 214 -8.83 10.66 0.55
CA PHE A 214 -8.38 9.41 1.13
C PHE A 214 -7.40 9.63 2.30
N ALA A 215 -6.42 10.53 2.14
CA ALA A 215 -5.46 10.88 3.20
C ALA A 215 -6.14 11.53 4.41
N ILE A 216 -7.17 12.37 4.20
CA ILE A 216 -8.02 12.88 5.28
C ILE A 216 -8.74 11.73 6.00
N GLY A 217 -9.28 10.76 5.27
CA GLY A 217 -9.93 9.57 5.84
C GLY A 217 -8.99 8.79 6.76
N ILE A 218 -7.75 8.57 6.34
CA ILE A 218 -6.69 7.96 7.16
C ILE A 218 -6.45 8.82 8.42
N PHE A 219 -6.19 10.11 8.23
CA PHE A 219 -5.81 11.01 9.32
C PHE A 219 -6.90 11.14 10.38
N ILE A 220 -8.15 11.38 9.99
CA ILE A 220 -9.26 11.53 10.93
C ILE A 220 -9.55 10.22 11.66
N SER A 221 -9.61 9.10 10.95
CA SER A 221 -9.86 7.80 11.58
C SER A 221 -8.73 7.37 12.53
N ASN A 222 -7.51 7.88 12.32
CA ASN A 222 -6.37 7.59 13.15
C ASN A 222 -6.53 8.10 14.60
N PHE A 223 -7.25 9.22 14.81
CA PHE A 223 -7.59 9.71 16.15
C PHE A 223 -8.43 8.71 16.95
N ILE A 224 -9.23 7.90 16.30
CA ILE A 224 -10.03 6.85 16.94
C ILE A 224 -9.24 5.55 17.00
N ILE A 225 -8.85 5.03 15.84
CA ILE A 225 -8.31 3.67 15.70
C ILE A 225 -6.95 3.55 16.41
N ASN A 226 -6.01 4.43 16.08
CA ASN A 226 -4.66 4.34 16.67
C ASN A 226 -4.65 4.72 18.16
N THR A 227 -5.50 5.67 18.60
CA THR A 227 -5.65 5.98 20.02
C THR A 227 -6.13 4.79 20.83
N ILE A 228 -7.07 4.00 20.28
CA ILE A 228 -7.51 2.75 20.93
C ILE A 228 -6.33 1.77 21.04
N VAL A 229 -5.56 1.61 19.96
CA VAL A 229 -4.40 0.71 19.94
C VAL A 229 -3.28 1.20 20.87
N MET A 230 -3.02 2.51 20.96
CA MET A 230 -2.08 3.09 21.92
C MET A 230 -2.46 2.74 23.37
N LYS A 231 -3.75 2.83 23.71
CA LYS A 231 -4.27 2.51 25.07
C LYS A 231 -4.37 1.03 25.34
N LYS A 232 -4.70 0.22 24.33
CA LYS A 232 -4.89 -1.22 24.40
C LYS A 232 -4.13 -1.92 23.27
N PRO A 233 -2.79 -1.92 23.32
CA PRO A 233 -1.98 -2.49 22.26
C PRO A 233 -2.21 -4.00 22.15
N PHE A 234 -2.05 -4.54 20.95
CA PHE A 234 -2.13 -5.98 20.73
C PHE A 234 -0.94 -6.72 21.38
N VAL A 235 0.22 -6.04 21.44
CA VAL A 235 1.46 -6.55 22.04
C VAL A 235 2.17 -5.41 22.77
N GLY A 236 2.73 -5.71 23.93
CA GLY A 236 3.49 -4.76 24.75
C GLY A 236 2.63 -3.91 25.68
N THR A 237 3.22 -2.86 26.26
CA THR A 237 2.57 -1.93 27.19
C THR A 237 1.90 -0.79 26.46
N PRO A 238 0.84 -0.17 27.04
CA PRO A 238 0.25 1.06 26.50
C PRO A 238 1.29 2.16 26.29
N VAL A 239 1.06 2.98 25.28
CA VAL A 239 1.82 4.21 25.02
C VAL A 239 0.89 5.44 25.04
N SER A 240 1.45 6.62 25.27
CA SER A 240 0.70 7.83 25.47
C SER A 240 1.08 8.92 24.47
N TYR A 241 0.18 9.90 24.29
CA TYR A 241 0.50 11.12 23.53
C TYR A 241 1.65 11.93 24.15
N LYS A 242 1.84 11.85 25.50
CA LYS A 242 2.97 12.48 26.15
C LYS A 242 4.29 11.91 25.63
N GLU A 243 4.38 10.58 25.49
CA GLU A 243 5.56 9.93 24.91
C GLU A 243 5.76 10.31 23.44
N TYR A 244 4.67 10.43 22.68
CA TYR A 244 4.74 10.91 21.31
C TYR A 244 5.39 12.32 21.25
N PHE A 245 4.88 13.29 21.99
CA PHE A 245 5.40 14.65 21.97
C PHE A 245 6.80 14.81 22.60
N GLN A 246 7.27 13.81 23.34
CA GLN A 246 8.65 13.75 23.87
C GLN A 246 9.65 13.14 22.90
N GLY A 247 9.18 12.66 21.73
CA GLY A 247 10.03 12.11 20.67
C GLY A 247 11.03 13.13 20.14
N LYS A 248 12.17 12.63 19.67
CA LYS A 248 13.16 13.49 19.01
C LYS A 248 12.61 13.93 17.64
N PHE A 249 12.82 15.19 17.27
CA PHE A 249 12.39 15.72 15.97
C PHE A 249 12.89 14.85 14.79
N SER A 250 14.14 14.38 14.84
CA SER A 250 14.69 13.50 13.81
C SER A 250 13.92 12.18 13.68
N THR A 251 13.41 11.63 14.79
CA THR A 251 12.59 10.40 14.78
C THR A 251 11.24 10.64 14.13
N HIS A 252 10.58 11.76 14.46
CA HIS A 252 9.33 12.18 13.81
C HIS A 252 9.52 12.36 12.30
N MET A 253 10.61 13.05 11.88
CA MET A 253 10.89 13.27 10.46
C MET A 253 11.11 11.97 9.69
N VAL A 254 11.67 10.94 10.30
CA VAL A 254 11.80 9.61 9.70
C VAL A 254 10.42 8.97 9.47
N GLY A 255 9.49 9.14 10.40
CA GLY A 255 8.12 8.67 10.24
C GLY A 255 7.36 9.42 9.13
N VAL A 256 7.48 10.76 9.12
CA VAL A 256 6.92 11.63 8.05
C VAL A 256 7.47 11.23 6.68
N LEU A 257 8.78 10.97 6.58
CA LEU A 257 9.41 10.48 5.35
C LEU A 257 8.80 9.14 4.90
N GLY A 258 8.56 8.22 5.84
CA GLY A 258 7.89 6.95 5.55
C GLY A 258 6.51 7.14 4.93
N GLY A 259 5.73 8.06 5.51
CA GLY A 259 4.41 8.44 4.99
C GLY A 259 4.48 9.11 3.62
N ALA A 260 5.46 9.99 3.39
CA ALA A 260 5.68 10.64 2.10
C ALA A 260 6.08 9.63 1.01
N ILE A 261 6.96 8.68 1.32
CA ILE A 261 7.36 7.62 0.36
C ILE A 261 6.15 6.76 -0.01
N TRP A 262 5.39 6.30 0.98
CA TRP A 262 4.19 5.50 0.70
C TRP A 262 3.14 6.32 -0.06
N GLY A 263 2.94 7.57 0.32
CA GLY A 263 2.02 8.51 -0.32
C GLY A 263 2.38 8.79 -1.78
N LEU A 264 3.68 8.95 -2.09
CA LEU A 264 4.16 9.07 -3.47
C LEU A 264 3.74 7.85 -4.30
N GLY A 265 4.02 6.64 -3.81
CA GLY A 265 3.62 5.42 -4.50
C GLY A 265 2.11 5.35 -4.73
N THR A 266 1.31 5.70 -3.73
CA THR A 266 -0.15 5.67 -3.81
C THR A 266 -0.69 6.69 -4.82
N ALA A 267 -0.17 7.91 -4.81
CA ALA A 267 -0.55 8.93 -5.78
C ALA A 267 -0.22 8.51 -7.21
N LEU A 268 0.99 7.99 -7.44
CA LEU A 268 1.40 7.50 -8.77
C LEU A 268 0.52 6.33 -9.24
N SER A 269 0.11 5.44 -8.32
CA SER A 269 -0.83 4.35 -8.63
C SER A 269 -2.20 4.89 -9.09
N TYR A 270 -2.75 5.89 -8.40
CA TYR A 270 -4.03 6.49 -8.80
C TYR A 270 -3.93 7.26 -10.13
N ILE A 271 -2.83 7.99 -10.35
CA ILE A 271 -2.59 8.69 -11.62
C ILE A 271 -2.44 7.67 -12.77
N ALA A 272 -1.74 6.56 -12.55
CA ALA A 272 -1.57 5.49 -13.53
C ALA A 272 -2.87 4.75 -13.85
N ALA A 273 -3.82 4.69 -12.90
CA ALA A 273 -5.06 3.93 -13.05
C ALA A 273 -5.91 4.41 -14.24
N GLY A 274 -5.82 5.67 -14.66
CA GLY A 274 -6.51 6.17 -15.84
C GLY A 274 -6.11 5.45 -17.14
N LYS A 275 -4.84 5.12 -17.31
CA LYS A 275 -4.35 4.38 -18.49
C LYS A 275 -4.25 2.89 -18.26
N ALA A 276 -3.75 2.45 -17.10
CA ALA A 276 -3.58 1.03 -16.78
C ALA A 276 -4.86 0.34 -16.28
N GLY A 277 -5.83 1.10 -15.76
CA GLY A 277 -6.98 0.57 -15.04
C GLY A 277 -6.66 0.30 -13.56
N ALA A 278 -7.69 0.31 -12.73
CA ALA A 278 -7.56 0.15 -11.28
C ALA A 278 -6.98 -1.22 -10.88
N ALA A 279 -7.42 -2.29 -11.53
CA ALA A 279 -6.98 -3.66 -11.23
C ALA A 279 -5.48 -3.86 -11.52
N ILE A 280 -5.00 -3.42 -12.69
CA ILE A 280 -3.60 -3.58 -13.11
C ILE A 280 -2.70 -2.68 -12.24
N SER A 281 -3.09 -1.42 -12.02
CA SER A 281 -2.33 -0.49 -11.20
C SER A 281 -2.18 -0.99 -9.76
N TYR A 282 -3.26 -1.48 -9.17
CA TYR A 282 -3.24 -2.10 -7.85
C TYR A 282 -2.35 -3.37 -7.83
N ALA A 283 -2.52 -4.27 -8.81
CA ALA A 283 -1.79 -5.53 -8.88
C ALA A 283 -0.27 -5.32 -9.00
N LEU A 284 0.17 -4.36 -9.82
CA LEU A 284 1.59 -4.04 -9.96
C LEU A 284 2.17 -3.46 -8.67
N GLY A 285 1.42 -2.61 -7.96
CA GLY A 285 1.82 -2.11 -6.64
C GLY A 285 2.03 -3.24 -5.62
N GLN A 286 1.24 -4.32 -5.72
CA GLN A 286 1.38 -5.50 -4.84
C GLN A 286 2.64 -6.35 -5.12
N GLY A 287 3.48 -5.97 -6.08
CA GLY A 287 4.87 -6.44 -6.17
C GLY A 287 5.81 -5.92 -5.06
N ALA A 288 5.33 -5.03 -4.20
CA ALA A 288 6.06 -4.46 -3.06
C ALA A 288 6.81 -5.49 -2.18
N PRO A 289 6.29 -6.71 -1.89
CA PRO A 289 7.05 -7.73 -1.15
C PRO A 289 8.35 -8.15 -1.84
N MET A 290 8.43 -8.10 -3.17
CA MET A 290 9.68 -8.36 -3.89
C MET A 290 10.74 -7.30 -3.55
N ILE A 291 10.36 -6.05 -3.52
CA ILE A 291 11.25 -4.93 -3.16
C ILE A 291 11.66 -5.02 -1.68
N ALA A 292 10.72 -5.34 -0.79
CA ALA A 292 11.02 -5.57 0.62
C ALA A 292 12.01 -6.73 0.81
N ALA A 293 11.90 -7.81 0.03
CA ALA A 293 12.86 -8.92 0.04
C ALA A 293 14.25 -8.47 -0.45
N LEU A 294 14.35 -7.62 -1.49
CA LEU A 294 15.63 -7.03 -1.92
C LEU A 294 16.28 -6.22 -0.79
N TRP A 295 15.52 -5.37 -0.09
CA TRP A 295 16.03 -4.67 1.10
C TRP A 295 16.53 -5.65 2.16
N GLY A 296 15.75 -6.70 2.46
CA GLY A 296 16.11 -7.73 3.45
C GLY A 296 17.41 -8.47 3.08
N ILE A 297 17.57 -8.86 1.80
CA ILE A 297 18.71 -9.63 1.32
C ILE A 297 19.98 -8.76 1.25
N PHE A 298 19.89 -7.61 0.55
CA PHE A 298 21.10 -6.86 0.19
C PHE A 298 21.51 -5.81 1.25
N ILE A 299 20.56 -5.14 1.86
CA ILE A 299 20.85 -4.05 2.81
C ILE A 299 20.87 -4.55 4.24
N TRP A 300 19.78 -5.21 4.67
CA TRP A 300 19.65 -5.70 6.05
C TRP A 300 20.38 -7.02 6.30
N LYS A 301 20.78 -7.73 5.22
CA LYS A 301 21.50 -9.02 5.27
C LYS A 301 20.79 -10.08 6.12
N GLU A 302 19.46 -10.07 6.10
CA GLU A 302 18.60 -10.97 6.91
C GLU A 302 18.77 -12.44 6.52
N PHE A 303 19.21 -12.71 5.28
CA PHE A 303 19.47 -14.06 4.77
C PHE A 303 20.96 -14.45 4.78
N LYS A 304 21.81 -13.71 5.52
CA LYS A 304 23.23 -14.05 5.63
C LYS A 304 23.39 -15.42 6.29
N GLY A 305 24.13 -16.33 5.63
CA GLY A 305 24.34 -17.69 6.12
C GLY A 305 23.18 -18.65 5.84
N SER A 306 22.25 -18.27 4.94
CA SER A 306 21.13 -19.12 4.53
C SER A 306 21.60 -20.43 3.88
N SER A 307 20.79 -21.49 4.02
CA SER A 307 21.02 -22.79 3.39
C SER A 307 20.79 -22.70 1.88
N ARG A 308 21.33 -23.68 1.13
CA ARG A 308 21.08 -23.81 -0.32
C ARG A 308 19.58 -23.85 -0.65
N THR A 309 18.78 -24.51 0.19
CA THR A 309 17.31 -24.58 0.02
C THR A 309 16.67 -23.19 0.10
N VAL A 310 17.07 -22.36 1.06
CA VAL A 310 16.56 -20.99 1.20
C VAL A 310 16.93 -20.14 -0.03
N ASN A 311 18.16 -20.26 -0.52
CA ASN A 311 18.61 -19.55 -1.72
C ASN A 311 17.84 -19.96 -2.97
N ILE A 312 17.50 -21.25 -3.13
CA ILE A 312 16.65 -21.74 -4.24
C ILE A 312 15.24 -21.16 -4.10
N LEU A 313 14.64 -21.15 -2.90
CA LEU A 313 13.32 -20.58 -2.68
C LEU A 313 13.28 -19.09 -3.03
N LEU A 314 14.31 -18.33 -2.65
CA LEU A 314 14.42 -16.90 -2.99
C LEU A 314 14.59 -16.70 -4.51
N ALA A 315 15.40 -17.52 -5.18
CA ALA A 315 15.54 -17.45 -6.63
C ALA A 315 14.21 -17.75 -7.34
N CYS A 316 13.51 -18.81 -6.94
CA CYS A 316 12.17 -19.14 -7.48
C CYS A 316 11.18 -18.00 -7.21
N MET A 317 11.20 -17.41 -6.02
CA MET A 317 10.38 -16.25 -5.68
C MET A 317 10.60 -15.10 -6.67
N PHE A 318 11.85 -14.70 -6.94
CA PHE A 318 12.14 -13.62 -7.89
C PHE A 318 11.68 -13.94 -9.31
N VAL A 319 11.92 -15.16 -9.79
CA VAL A 319 11.44 -15.59 -11.13
C VAL A 319 9.92 -15.50 -11.20
N LEU A 320 9.20 -16.00 -10.20
CA LEU A 320 7.74 -15.95 -10.14
C LEU A 320 7.21 -14.51 -10.07
N PHE A 321 7.84 -13.62 -9.28
CA PHE A 321 7.47 -12.19 -9.25
C PHE A 321 7.66 -11.54 -10.61
N ILE A 322 8.83 -11.70 -11.24
CA ILE A 322 9.14 -11.09 -12.54
C ILE A 322 8.16 -11.60 -13.60
N SER A 323 7.93 -12.92 -13.66
CA SER A 323 7.00 -13.52 -14.62
C SER A 323 5.55 -13.06 -14.38
N GLY A 324 5.12 -13.03 -13.11
CA GLY A 324 3.77 -12.60 -12.74
C GLY A 324 3.52 -11.12 -13.03
N LEU A 325 4.45 -10.24 -12.66
CA LEU A 325 4.36 -8.81 -12.96
C LEU A 325 4.42 -8.56 -14.47
N GLY A 326 5.26 -9.30 -15.21
CA GLY A 326 5.30 -9.26 -16.67
C GLY A 326 3.96 -9.64 -17.30
N ALA A 327 3.31 -10.71 -16.82
CA ALA A 327 1.98 -11.10 -17.28
C ALA A 327 0.92 -10.00 -16.98
N ILE A 328 0.95 -9.40 -15.77
CA ILE A 328 0.04 -8.31 -15.41
C ILE A 328 0.24 -7.10 -16.34
N ILE A 329 1.47 -6.75 -16.69
CA ILE A 329 1.76 -5.68 -17.66
C ILE A 329 1.21 -6.02 -19.04
N ILE A 330 1.46 -7.24 -19.53
CA ILE A 330 0.98 -7.69 -20.85
C ILE A 330 -0.55 -7.67 -20.91
N SER A 331 -1.25 -7.99 -19.82
CA SER A 331 -2.71 -8.03 -19.79
C SER A 331 -3.36 -6.69 -20.15
N GLY A 332 -2.69 -5.56 -19.88
CA GLY A 332 -3.21 -4.22 -20.18
C GLY A 332 -2.64 -3.60 -21.46
N ALA A 333 -1.71 -4.26 -22.13
CA ALA A 333 -1.09 -3.78 -23.38
C ALA A 333 -1.94 -4.10 -24.62
N ASN A 334 -2.90 -5.02 -24.49
CA ASN A 334 -3.86 -5.43 -25.52
C ASN A 334 -5.20 -4.70 -25.28
#